data_b53792e296d87670b4c3e0ebb563d9cc
#
_entry.id   b53792e296d87670b4c3e0ebb563d9cc
#
_cell.length_a   1.000
_cell.length_b   1.000
_cell.length_c   1.000
_cell.angle_alpha   90.00
_cell.angle_beta   90.00
_cell.angle_gamma   90.00
#
_symmetry.space_group_name_H-M   'P 1'
#
loop_
_entity.id
_entity.type
_entity.pdbx_description
1 polymer ?
#
loop_
_entity_poly.entity_id
_entity_poly.type
_entity_poly.pdbx_seq_one_letter_code
_entity_poly.pdbx_strand_id
1 'polypeptide(L)'
;KPVVRGTVITGVLREQAMLAAKTLDGPDENAPQNWGEFARWLFGQSPDSKPGSTPHPRHVLFSDATPASKIPVHDTVSLSIDPTTGTARDQFLRFTERAAAGVLTGTFTLIDEAGAEISNQRTIEAAHFLLGVAGLMVRGIGSGRSGGDGECTVLVSGDKLEARNAQPTSELVAFASSRAQALRT
;
A
#
# COMPACT_ATOMS: atom_id res chain seq x y z
N LYS A 1 9.34 16.19 12.69
CA LYS A 1 9.55 14.74 12.65
C LYS A 1 8.84 14.22 11.41
N PRO A 2 9.53 13.53 10.48
CA PRO A 2 8.89 12.98 9.30
C PRO A 2 7.85 11.93 9.68
N VAL A 3 6.73 11.92 8.95
CA VAL A 3 5.61 11.00 9.18
C VAL A 3 5.01 10.66 7.82
N VAL A 4 4.75 9.38 7.58
CA VAL A 4 3.91 8.94 6.46
C VAL A 4 2.53 8.59 7.02
N ARG A 5 1.51 9.33 6.59
CA ARG A 5 0.15 9.14 7.10
C ARG A 5 -0.42 7.79 6.70
N GLY A 6 -1.16 7.17 7.60
CA GLY A 6 -1.83 5.88 7.35
C GLY A 6 -2.74 5.91 6.12
N THR A 7 -3.35 7.05 5.80
CA THR A 7 -4.14 7.23 4.59
C THR A 7 -3.30 7.13 3.30
N VAL A 8 -2.07 7.63 3.32
CA VAL A 8 -1.13 7.51 2.19
C VAL A 8 -0.69 6.06 2.03
N ILE A 9 -0.37 5.39 3.15
CA ILE A 9 -0.03 3.96 3.17
C ILE A 9 -1.18 3.14 2.60
N THR A 10 -2.41 3.41 3.05
CA THR A 10 -3.61 2.74 2.53
C THR A 10 -3.74 2.90 1.01
N GLY A 11 -3.56 4.11 0.49
CA GLY A 11 -3.68 4.38 -0.95
C GLY A 11 -2.66 3.62 -1.78
N VAL A 12 -1.39 3.67 -1.35
CA VAL A 12 -0.28 3.00 -2.05
C VAL A 12 -0.43 1.48 -2.00
N LEU A 13 -0.71 0.91 -0.81
CA LEU A 13 -0.89 -0.54 -0.68
C LEU A 13 -2.14 -1.04 -1.39
N ARG A 14 -3.24 -0.26 -1.40
CA ARG A 14 -4.44 -0.61 -2.16
C ARG A 14 -4.13 -0.76 -3.65
N GLU A 15 -3.44 0.20 -4.25
CA GLU A 15 -3.06 0.18 -5.66
C GLU A 15 -2.27 -1.09 -5.99
N GLN A 16 -1.25 -1.38 -5.20
CA GLN A 16 -0.40 -2.55 -5.41
C GLN A 16 -1.13 -3.87 -5.10
N ALA A 17 -1.98 -3.92 -4.07
CA ALA A 17 -2.78 -5.09 -3.74
C ALA A 17 -3.79 -5.44 -4.85
N MET A 18 -4.42 -4.44 -5.46
CA MET A 18 -5.32 -4.68 -6.60
C MET A 18 -4.57 -5.23 -7.81
N LEU A 19 -3.35 -4.74 -8.07
CA LEU A 19 -2.51 -5.25 -9.13
C LEU A 19 -2.02 -6.68 -8.84
N ALA A 20 -1.57 -6.94 -7.60
CA ALA A 20 -1.18 -8.27 -7.15
C ALA A 20 -2.36 -9.26 -7.24
N ALA A 21 -3.53 -8.86 -6.79
CA ALA A 21 -4.74 -9.67 -6.85
C ALA A 21 -5.10 -10.07 -8.29
N LYS A 22 -5.03 -9.13 -9.23
CA LYS A 22 -5.25 -9.40 -10.65
C LYS A 22 -4.24 -10.42 -11.20
N THR A 23 -3.00 -10.34 -10.77
CA THR A 23 -1.96 -11.29 -11.18
C THR A 23 -2.20 -12.68 -10.58
N LEU A 24 -2.64 -12.74 -9.32
CA LEU A 24 -2.93 -13.99 -8.60
C LEU A 24 -4.19 -14.68 -9.12
N ASP A 25 -5.19 -13.93 -9.56
CA ASP A 25 -6.41 -14.48 -10.18
C ASP A 25 -6.15 -15.01 -11.60
N GLY A 26 -5.06 -14.60 -12.23
CA GLY A 26 -4.65 -15.04 -13.56
C GLY A 26 -5.29 -14.23 -14.70
N PRO A 27 -4.95 -14.55 -15.95
CA PRO A 27 -5.37 -13.80 -17.12
C PRO A 27 -6.79 -14.12 -17.61
N ASP A 28 -7.42 -15.19 -17.14
CA ASP A 28 -8.78 -15.59 -17.57
C ASP A 28 -9.83 -14.77 -16.81
N GLU A 29 -10.44 -13.83 -17.52
CA GLU A 29 -11.49 -12.97 -16.95
C GLU A 29 -12.77 -13.74 -16.57
N ASN A 30 -12.95 -14.95 -17.08
CA ASN A 30 -14.08 -15.81 -16.72
C ASN A 30 -13.78 -16.69 -15.49
N ALA A 31 -12.51 -16.76 -15.07
CA ALA A 31 -12.13 -17.45 -13.85
C ALA A 31 -12.62 -16.69 -12.60
N PRO A 32 -12.81 -17.39 -11.47
CA PRO A 32 -13.19 -16.75 -10.22
C PRO A 32 -12.13 -15.73 -9.78
N GLN A 33 -12.54 -14.46 -9.66
CA GLN A 33 -11.68 -13.32 -9.25
C GLN A 33 -11.59 -13.22 -7.73
N ASN A 34 -11.13 -14.30 -7.09
CA ASN A 34 -11.16 -14.42 -5.62
C ASN A 34 -10.28 -13.40 -4.89
N TRP A 35 -9.06 -13.17 -5.41
CA TRP A 35 -8.14 -12.20 -4.82
C TRP A 35 -8.58 -10.77 -5.09
N GLY A 36 -9.15 -10.50 -6.26
CA GLY A 36 -9.72 -9.20 -6.59
C GLY A 36 -10.90 -8.85 -5.69
N GLU A 37 -11.78 -9.80 -5.40
CA GLU A 37 -12.88 -9.62 -4.44
C GLU A 37 -12.35 -9.41 -3.02
N PHE A 38 -11.38 -10.22 -2.60
CA PHE A 38 -10.77 -10.08 -1.28
C PHE A 38 -10.05 -8.73 -1.12
N ALA A 39 -9.32 -8.26 -2.14
CA ALA A 39 -8.68 -6.95 -2.11
C ALA A 39 -9.71 -5.82 -2.00
N ARG A 40 -10.84 -5.90 -2.74
CA ARG A 40 -11.93 -4.94 -2.62
C ARG A 40 -12.57 -4.95 -1.24
N TRP A 41 -12.81 -6.11 -0.67
CA TRP A 41 -13.29 -6.24 0.70
C TRP A 41 -12.29 -5.64 1.70
N LEU A 42 -11.01 -5.99 1.60
CA LEU A 42 -9.97 -5.53 2.54
C LEU A 42 -9.83 -4.01 2.57
N PHE A 43 -9.75 -3.37 1.40
CA PHE A 43 -9.52 -1.92 1.30
C PHE A 43 -10.80 -1.09 1.19
N GLY A 44 -11.94 -1.73 1.11
CA GLY A 44 -13.21 -1.10 0.87
C GLY A 44 -13.41 -0.65 -0.58
N GLN A 45 -14.64 -0.42 -0.93
CA GLN A 45 -15.02 0.09 -2.25
C GLN A 45 -15.81 1.38 -2.08
N SER A 46 -15.31 2.45 -2.69
CA SER A 46 -16.08 3.69 -2.85
C SER A 46 -17.28 3.42 -3.75
N PRO A 47 -18.40 4.11 -3.57
CA PRO A 47 -19.47 4.07 -4.55
C PRO A 47 -18.87 4.55 -5.86
N ASP A 48 -18.53 3.61 -6.74
CA ASP A 48 -18.11 3.93 -8.08
C ASP A 48 -19.26 4.60 -8.80
N SER A 49 -18.92 5.45 -9.74
CA SER A 49 -19.82 6.10 -10.69
C SER A 49 -20.72 5.14 -11.48
N LYS A 50 -20.68 3.84 -11.21
CA LYS A 50 -21.61 2.86 -11.76
C LYS A 50 -22.86 2.81 -10.91
N PRO A 51 -24.04 3.14 -11.49
CA PRO A 51 -25.31 3.00 -10.80
C PRO A 51 -25.47 1.58 -10.26
N GLY A 52 -25.71 1.43 -8.95
CA GLY A 52 -25.95 0.15 -8.30
C GLY A 52 -24.76 -0.48 -7.56
N SER A 53 -23.57 0.13 -7.53
CA SER A 53 -22.50 -0.38 -6.67
C SER A 53 -22.78 0.02 -5.21
N THR A 54 -22.81 -0.97 -4.34
CA THR A 54 -22.94 -0.73 -2.89
C THR A 54 -21.57 -0.40 -2.33
N PRO A 55 -21.42 0.72 -1.60
CA PRO A 55 -20.16 1.01 -0.95
C PRO A 55 -19.88 -0.03 0.14
N HIS A 56 -18.67 -0.57 0.17
CA HIS A 56 -18.23 -1.47 1.23
C HIS A 56 -17.21 -0.75 2.13
N PRO A 57 -17.36 -0.87 3.46
CA PRO A 57 -16.36 -0.34 4.39
C PRO A 57 -15.02 -1.04 4.18
N ARG A 58 -13.95 -0.40 4.58
CA ARG A 58 -12.63 -1.03 4.61
C ARG A 58 -12.48 -1.87 5.86
N HIS A 59 -11.78 -2.98 5.73
CA HIS A 59 -11.50 -3.90 6.83
C HIS A 59 -10.04 -3.87 7.29
N VAL A 60 -9.20 -3.02 6.70
CA VAL A 60 -7.82 -2.77 7.13
C VAL A 60 -7.61 -1.31 7.50
N LEU A 61 -7.06 -1.07 8.68
CA LEU A 61 -6.70 0.24 9.18
C LEU A 61 -5.18 0.32 9.33
N PHE A 62 -4.57 1.37 8.79
CA PHE A 62 -3.14 1.63 8.95
C PHE A 62 -2.94 2.82 9.87
N SER A 63 -2.04 2.68 10.84
CA SER A 63 -1.53 3.80 11.61
C SER A 63 -0.60 4.67 10.77
N ASP A 64 -0.31 5.87 11.25
CA ASP A 64 0.78 6.66 10.71
C ASP A 64 2.12 5.93 10.95
N ALA A 65 2.98 5.93 9.93
CA ALA A 65 4.33 5.41 10.07
C ALA A 65 5.27 6.53 10.54
N THR A 66 5.96 6.27 11.64
CA THR A 66 6.88 7.21 12.29
C THR A 66 8.26 6.60 12.46
N PRO A 67 9.32 7.41 12.44
CA PRO A 67 10.65 6.89 12.66
C PRO A 67 10.90 6.56 14.13
N ALA A 68 11.54 5.43 14.39
CA ALA A 68 11.97 5.03 15.72
C ALA A 68 13.12 5.90 16.25
N SER A 69 13.96 6.44 15.36
CA SER A 69 15.08 7.32 15.67
C SER A 69 14.93 8.66 14.95
N LYS A 70 15.73 9.67 15.36
CA LYS A 70 15.72 10.97 14.69
C LYS A 70 16.26 10.82 13.26
N ILE A 71 15.45 11.18 12.29
CA ILE A 71 15.87 11.29 10.89
C ILE A 71 16.25 12.75 10.63
N PRO A 72 17.44 13.02 10.07
CA PRO A 72 17.84 14.37 9.67
C PRO A 72 16.88 14.94 8.63
N VAL A 73 16.64 16.20 8.71
CA VAL A 73 15.82 16.95 7.76
C VAL A 73 16.66 18.11 7.23
N HIS A 74 16.57 18.38 5.95
CA HIS A 74 17.26 19.46 5.28
C HIS A 74 16.31 20.19 4.34
N ASP A 75 16.56 21.47 4.18
CA ASP A 75 15.80 22.30 3.24
C ASP A 75 16.43 22.24 1.86
N THR A 76 15.58 22.06 0.86
CA THR A 76 15.95 22.21 -0.54
C THR A 76 15.24 23.41 -1.11
N VAL A 77 15.98 24.18 -1.89
CA VAL A 77 15.45 25.35 -2.57
C VAL A 77 15.34 25.03 -4.06
N SER A 78 14.17 25.27 -4.62
CA SER A 78 13.93 25.16 -6.05
C SER A 78 13.34 26.47 -6.58
N LEU A 79 13.71 26.81 -7.81
CA LEU A 79 13.16 27.96 -8.51
C LEU A 79 12.63 27.52 -9.89
N SER A 80 11.64 28.23 -10.39
CA SER A 80 11.15 28.04 -11.76
C SER A 80 11.84 29.02 -12.68
N ILE A 81 12.38 28.54 -13.78
CA ILE A 81 13.01 29.38 -14.82
C ILE A 81 11.96 29.65 -15.89
N ASP A 82 11.87 30.90 -16.31
CA ASP A 82 11.07 31.29 -17.45
C ASP A 82 11.77 30.82 -18.74
N PRO A 83 11.12 29.97 -19.55
CA PRO A 83 11.73 29.41 -20.75
C PRO A 83 11.98 30.45 -21.83
N THR A 84 11.30 31.61 -21.79
CA THR A 84 11.42 32.68 -22.79
C THR A 84 12.61 33.58 -22.48
N THR A 85 12.81 33.92 -21.22
CA THR A 85 13.86 34.86 -20.78
C THR A 85 15.09 34.17 -20.22
N GLY A 86 14.99 32.89 -19.85
CA GLY A 86 16.06 32.14 -19.17
C GLY A 86 16.33 32.63 -17.74
N THR A 87 15.50 33.52 -17.20
CA THR A 87 15.65 34.06 -15.85
C THR A 87 14.72 33.38 -14.85
N ALA A 88 15.04 33.49 -13.57
CA ALA A 88 14.13 33.01 -12.51
C ALA A 88 12.82 33.80 -12.55
N ARG A 89 11.70 33.07 -12.48
CA ARG A 89 10.39 33.72 -12.34
C ARG A 89 10.24 34.33 -10.98
N ASP A 90 9.77 35.56 -10.92
CA ASP A 90 9.46 36.25 -9.68
C ASP A 90 8.41 35.45 -8.87
N GLN A 91 8.61 35.34 -7.57
CA GLN A 91 7.71 34.64 -6.62
C GLN A 91 7.60 33.11 -6.79
N PHE A 92 8.48 32.48 -7.57
CA PHE A 92 8.51 31.02 -7.76
C PHE A 92 9.66 30.34 -7.02
N LEU A 93 10.19 30.97 -5.99
CA LEU A 93 11.12 30.31 -5.07
C LEU A 93 10.34 29.40 -4.12
N ARG A 94 10.68 28.12 -4.11
CA ARG A 94 10.04 27.12 -3.23
C ARG A 94 11.08 26.56 -2.28
N PHE A 95 10.74 26.59 -1.01
CA PHE A 95 11.47 25.87 0.02
C PHE A 95 10.73 24.56 0.29
N THR A 96 11.43 23.45 0.23
CA THR A 96 10.88 22.14 0.51
C THR A 96 11.74 21.45 1.55
N GLU A 97 11.13 21.12 2.68
CA GLU A 97 11.77 20.33 3.72
C GLU A 97 11.80 18.87 3.29
N ARG A 98 12.98 18.26 3.27
CA ARG A 98 13.18 16.85 2.90
C ARG A 98 13.80 16.08 4.04
N ALA A 99 13.24 14.90 4.32
CA ALA A 99 13.82 13.96 5.26
C ALA A 99 14.92 13.13 4.57
N ALA A 100 16.00 12.89 5.25
CA ALA A 100 17.02 11.94 4.81
C ALA A 100 16.44 10.50 4.84
N ALA A 101 17.18 9.55 4.26
CA ALA A 101 16.81 8.15 4.33
C ALA A 101 16.69 7.65 5.77
N GLY A 102 15.72 6.82 6.02
CA GLY A 102 15.47 6.26 7.35
C GLY A 102 14.37 5.21 7.33
N VAL A 103 14.21 4.53 8.46
CA VAL A 103 13.18 3.51 8.66
C VAL A 103 12.00 4.13 9.40
N LEU A 104 10.82 3.98 8.84
CA LEU A 104 9.55 4.34 9.48
C LEU A 104 8.76 3.06 9.78
N THR A 105 8.14 3.02 10.93
CA THR A 105 7.34 1.87 11.36
C THR A 105 5.92 2.33 11.65
N GLY A 106 4.96 1.58 11.17
CA GLY A 106 3.53 1.70 11.46
C GLY A 106 2.94 0.33 11.72
N THR A 107 1.70 0.29 12.15
CA THR A 107 0.94 -0.93 12.39
C THR A 107 -0.28 -0.97 11.47
N PHE A 108 -0.84 -2.14 11.26
CA PHE A 108 -2.17 -2.28 10.69
C PHE A 108 -3.02 -3.20 11.55
N THR A 109 -4.32 -2.99 11.50
CA THR A 109 -5.31 -3.78 12.22
C THR A 109 -6.40 -4.20 11.24
N LEU A 110 -6.84 -5.44 11.32
CA LEU A 110 -7.97 -5.95 10.57
C LEU A 110 -9.23 -5.85 11.44
N ILE A 111 -10.27 -5.24 10.90
CA ILE A 111 -11.54 -5.03 11.60
C ILE A 111 -12.70 -5.63 10.80
N ASP A 112 -13.70 -6.13 11.50
CA ASP A 112 -14.96 -6.57 10.91
C ASP A 112 -15.92 -5.40 10.65
N GLU A 113 -17.13 -5.70 10.19
CA GLU A 113 -18.17 -4.70 9.92
C GLU A 113 -18.64 -3.96 11.18
N ALA A 114 -18.52 -4.60 12.36
CA ALA A 114 -18.85 -3.99 13.65
C ALA A 114 -17.68 -3.15 14.22
N GLY A 115 -16.51 -3.16 13.56
CA GLY A 115 -15.31 -2.48 14.01
C GLY A 115 -14.50 -3.26 15.04
N ALA A 116 -14.85 -4.52 15.30
CA ALA A 116 -14.07 -5.40 16.16
C ALA A 116 -12.90 -6.02 15.39
N GLU A 117 -11.84 -6.36 16.12
CA GLU A 117 -10.66 -6.99 15.52
C GLU A 117 -11.00 -8.41 15.02
N ILE A 118 -10.59 -8.69 13.79
CA ILE A 118 -10.83 -9.99 13.15
C ILE A 118 -9.97 -11.06 13.81
N SER A 119 -10.61 -12.11 14.32
CA SER A 119 -9.96 -13.27 14.93
C SER A 119 -9.84 -14.49 14.01
N ASN A 120 -10.48 -14.46 12.82
CA ASN A 120 -10.40 -15.57 11.88
C ASN A 120 -8.99 -15.69 11.30
N GLN A 121 -8.27 -16.74 11.70
CA GLN A 121 -6.88 -16.97 11.33
C GLN A 121 -6.67 -17.04 9.79
N ARG A 122 -7.61 -17.61 9.05
CA ARG A 122 -7.51 -17.72 7.58
C ARG A 122 -7.58 -16.35 6.91
N THR A 123 -8.48 -15.49 7.38
CA THR A 123 -8.62 -14.12 6.89
C THR A 123 -7.36 -13.30 7.20
N ILE A 124 -6.81 -13.46 8.41
CA ILE A 124 -5.57 -12.81 8.82
C ILE A 124 -4.41 -13.23 7.92
N GLU A 125 -4.23 -14.53 7.70
CA GLU A 125 -3.17 -15.07 6.83
C GLU A 125 -3.30 -14.59 5.38
N ALA A 126 -4.52 -14.58 4.82
CA ALA A 126 -4.76 -14.07 3.48
C ALA A 126 -4.47 -12.57 3.35
N ALA A 127 -4.86 -11.78 4.36
CA ALA A 127 -4.58 -10.35 4.39
C ALA A 127 -3.07 -10.08 4.50
N HIS A 128 -2.37 -10.76 5.39
CA HIS A 128 -0.91 -10.65 5.51
C HIS A 128 -0.19 -11.03 4.23
N PHE A 129 -0.62 -12.11 3.57
CA PHE A 129 -0.05 -12.52 2.29
C PHE A 129 -0.24 -11.43 1.22
N LEU A 130 -1.47 -10.97 1.02
CA LEU A 130 -1.77 -9.95 0.00
C LEU A 130 -1.05 -8.63 0.28
N LEU A 131 -1.05 -8.18 1.54
CA LEU A 131 -0.34 -6.98 1.97
C LEU A 131 1.18 -7.13 1.83
N GLY A 132 1.72 -8.31 2.11
CA GLY A 132 3.14 -8.63 1.93
C GLY A 132 3.56 -8.52 0.46
N VAL A 133 2.80 -9.15 -0.43
CA VAL A 133 3.04 -9.04 -1.88
C VAL A 133 2.92 -7.58 -2.34
N ALA A 134 1.85 -6.89 -1.93
CA ALA A 134 1.64 -5.48 -2.27
C ALA A 134 2.80 -4.61 -1.77
N GLY A 135 3.28 -4.84 -0.55
CA GLY A 135 4.41 -4.11 0.02
C GLY A 135 5.68 -4.25 -0.82
N LEU A 136 6.00 -5.47 -1.26
CA LEU A 136 7.16 -5.74 -2.13
C LEU A 136 7.06 -5.06 -3.50
N MET A 137 5.84 -4.75 -3.97
CA MET A 137 5.61 -4.04 -5.23
C MET A 137 5.72 -2.52 -5.10
N VAL A 138 5.70 -1.97 -3.89
CA VAL A 138 5.84 -0.53 -3.65
C VAL A 138 7.28 -0.10 -3.96
N ARG A 139 7.41 0.86 -4.85
CA ARG A 139 8.71 1.43 -5.23
C ARG A 139 8.94 2.85 -4.69
N GLY A 140 7.89 3.48 -4.21
CA GLY A 140 8.02 4.82 -3.66
C GLY A 140 6.70 5.35 -3.11
N ILE A 141 6.81 6.24 -2.13
CA ILE A 141 5.68 6.88 -1.43
C ILE A 141 5.83 8.40 -1.52
N GLY A 142 4.73 9.09 -1.82
CA GLY A 142 4.68 10.54 -1.85
C GLY A 142 4.76 11.15 -3.26
N SER A 143 4.95 12.46 -3.30
CA SER A 143 5.12 13.24 -4.52
C SER A 143 6.60 13.30 -4.93
N GLY A 144 6.87 13.55 -6.20
CA GLY A 144 8.25 13.65 -6.68
C GLY A 144 8.94 12.33 -6.99
N ARG A 145 8.21 11.22 -7.03
CA ARG A 145 8.75 9.88 -7.32
C ARG A 145 9.52 9.81 -8.64
N SER A 146 9.12 10.56 -9.65
CA SER A 146 9.85 10.69 -10.92
C SER A 146 11.22 11.37 -10.79
N GLY A 147 11.42 12.14 -9.73
CA GLY A 147 12.68 12.79 -9.37
C GLY A 147 13.52 12.00 -8.36
N GLY A 148 13.12 10.77 -8.03
CA GLY A 148 13.81 9.92 -7.05
C GLY A 148 13.42 10.19 -5.58
N ASP A 149 12.48 11.11 -5.34
CA ASP A 149 11.97 11.35 -3.99
C ASP A 149 11.06 10.20 -3.53
N GLY A 150 11.19 9.84 -2.25
CA GLY A 150 10.32 8.86 -1.61
C GLY A 150 10.50 7.42 -2.10
N GLU A 151 11.59 7.10 -2.79
CA GLU A 151 11.94 5.72 -3.09
C GLU A 151 12.05 4.93 -1.79
N CYS A 152 11.36 3.81 -1.72
CA CYS A 152 11.31 3.01 -0.50
C CYS A 152 10.99 1.55 -0.80
N THR A 153 11.31 0.69 0.16
CA THR A 153 10.86 -0.69 0.24
C THR A 153 9.89 -0.81 1.41
N VAL A 154 8.73 -1.39 1.18
CA VAL A 154 7.75 -1.64 2.23
C VAL A 154 7.77 -3.12 2.60
N LEU A 155 8.07 -3.40 3.85
CA LEU A 155 8.02 -4.75 4.41
C LEU A 155 6.81 -4.85 5.33
N VAL A 156 5.98 -5.85 5.10
CA VAL A 156 4.86 -6.19 5.96
C VAL A 156 5.24 -7.43 6.76
N SER A 157 5.28 -7.31 8.08
CA SER A 157 5.59 -8.40 9.00
C SER A 157 4.40 -8.64 9.93
N GLY A 158 4.19 -9.89 10.29
CA GLY A 158 3.24 -10.30 11.32
C GLY A 158 3.84 -11.42 12.13
N ASP A 159 3.31 -11.69 13.31
CA ASP A 159 3.86 -12.64 14.29
C ASP A 159 4.10 -14.07 13.77
N LYS A 160 3.61 -14.39 12.56
CA LYS A 160 3.74 -15.74 11.98
C LYS A 160 4.20 -15.77 10.52
N LEU A 161 4.46 -14.64 9.90
CA LEU A 161 5.01 -14.54 8.55
C LEU A 161 6.37 -13.82 8.64
N GLU A 162 7.40 -14.56 9.01
CA GLU A 162 8.74 -14.14 8.65
C GLU A 162 8.81 -14.12 7.11
N ALA A 163 8.77 -12.95 6.53
CA ALA A 163 9.08 -12.74 5.11
C ALA A 163 10.58 -12.99 4.92
N ARG A 164 11.00 -14.23 5.03
CA ARG A 164 12.30 -14.68 4.56
C ARG A 164 12.22 -14.67 3.04
N ASN A 165 12.93 -13.72 2.40
CA ASN A 165 13.31 -13.73 0.98
C ASN A 165 12.46 -14.70 0.11
N ALA A 166 11.12 -14.52 0.16
CA ALA A 166 10.23 -15.40 -0.55
C ALA A 166 10.20 -14.95 -2.00
N GLN A 167 11.06 -15.53 -2.81
CA GLN A 167 10.65 -15.72 -4.19
C GLN A 167 9.29 -16.45 -4.16
N PRO A 168 8.30 -16.05 -4.95
CA PRO A 168 7.00 -16.73 -5.01
C PRO A 168 7.27 -18.15 -5.51
N THR A 169 7.38 -19.09 -4.58
CA THR A 169 7.44 -20.51 -4.90
C THR A 169 6.07 -20.96 -5.36
N SER A 170 6.04 -21.96 -6.24
CA SER A 170 4.79 -22.59 -6.69
C SER A 170 3.90 -23.04 -5.52
N GLU A 171 4.49 -23.33 -4.36
CA GLU A 171 3.78 -23.68 -3.11
C GLU A 171 3.03 -22.48 -2.51
N LEU A 172 3.59 -21.25 -2.58
CA LEU A 172 2.92 -20.04 -2.12
C LEU A 172 1.73 -19.68 -3.01
N VAL A 173 1.86 -19.89 -4.33
CA VAL A 173 0.77 -19.68 -5.29
C VAL A 173 -0.33 -20.74 -5.08
N ALA A 174 0.03 -22.00 -4.88
CA ALA A 174 -0.91 -23.08 -4.58
C ALA A 174 -1.63 -22.86 -3.23
N PHE A 175 -0.90 -22.40 -2.21
CA PHE A 175 -1.44 -22.01 -0.91
C PHE A 175 -2.43 -20.85 -1.05
N ALA A 176 -2.05 -19.80 -1.77
CA ALA A 176 -2.89 -18.64 -2.02
C ALA A 176 -4.19 -19.00 -2.75
N SER A 177 -4.12 -19.86 -3.78
CA SER A 177 -5.28 -20.31 -4.54
C SER A 177 -6.22 -21.19 -3.70
N SER A 178 -5.70 -22.09 -2.87
CA SER A 178 -6.50 -22.93 -1.99
C SER A 178 -7.22 -22.12 -0.90
N ARG A 179 -6.63 -21.02 -0.43
CA ARG A 179 -7.20 -20.14 0.59
C ARG A 179 -8.29 -19.24 0.05
N ALA A 180 -8.15 -18.74 -1.17
CA ALA A 180 -9.19 -17.96 -1.83
C ALA A 180 -10.49 -18.74 -2.04
N GLN A 181 -10.41 -20.06 -2.29
CA GLN A 181 -11.58 -20.94 -2.33
C GLN A 181 -12.24 -21.12 -0.95
N ALA A 182 -11.46 -21.14 0.13
CA ALA A 182 -11.97 -21.32 1.49
C ALA A 182 -12.69 -20.09 2.06
N LEU A 183 -12.52 -18.90 1.46
CA LEU A 183 -13.24 -17.68 1.85
C LEU A 183 -14.67 -17.61 1.27
N ARG A 184 -15.02 -18.52 0.36
CA ARG A 184 -16.37 -18.59 -0.26
C ARG A 184 -17.34 -19.55 0.45
N THR A 185 -16.89 -20.31 1.40
CA THR A 185 -17.70 -21.21 2.25
C THR A 185 -17.80 -20.70 3.68
#